data_dde2a5404c1dec64d3fde2471e4b0d5f
#
_entry.id   dde2a5404c1dec64d3fde2471e4b0d5f
#
_cell.length_a   1.000
_cell.length_b   1.000
_cell.length_c   1.000
_cell.angle_alpha   90.00
_cell.angle_beta   90.00
_cell.angle_gamma   90.00
#
_symmetry.space_group_name_H-M   'P 1'
#
loop_
_entity.id
_entity.type
_entity.pdbx_description
1 polymer ?
#
loop_
_entity_poly.entity_id
_entity_poly.type
_entity_poly.pdbx_seq_one_letter_code
_entity_poly.pdbx_strand_id
1 'polypeptide(L)'
;CEPFEEVQVDVPDEYTGGIIDSLAKRKGEMKNMEPSKNGQTRMIFEVPSRGLIGYSTEFMSQTRGYGIMSHSFKEYRPVIKNWNPGRTKGTLVSMNAGKATTYAMMGIESRGTLLIDPGTEVYEGMIVGENNRENDITVNITKGKNLTNVRAAGSDEMARIKTPTHLSLEESLEFLNDDEYCEITPENV
;
A
#
# COMPACT_ATOMS: atom_id res chain seq x y z
N CYS A 1 -9.29 -16.21 17.02
CA CYS A 1 -9.70 -14.87 17.47
C CYS A 1 -8.71 -13.85 16.91
N GLU A 2 -9.20 -12.62 16.72
CA GLU A 2 -8.38 -11.46 16.34
C GLU A 2 -8.58 -10.33 17.36
N PRO A 3 -7.56 -9.47 17.55
CA PRO A 3 -7.66 -8.33 18.45
C PRO A 3 -8.56 -7.25 17.86
N PHE A 4 -9.36 -6.63 18.72
CA PHE A 4 -10.14 -5.43 18.43
C PHE A 4 -9.63 -4.27 19.27
N GLU A 5 -9.63 -3.10 18.65
CA GLU A 5 -9.21 -1.86 19.28
C GLU A 5 -10.37 -0.89 19.38
N GLU A 6 -10.38 -0.12 20.45
CA GLU A 6 -11.22 1.05 20.58
C GLU A 6 -10.49 2.23 19.96
N VAL A 7 -11.11 2.83 18.97
CA VAL A 7 -10.57 3.97 18.22
C VAL A 7 -11.39 5.20 18.54
N GLN A 8 -10.76 6.19 19.11
CA GLN A 8 -11.36 7.50 19.32
C GLN A 8 -10.83 8.46 18.27
N VAL A 9 -11.74 9.15 17.59
CA VAL A 9 -11.41 10.20 16.62
C VAL A 9 -12.11 11.51 16.98
N ASP A 10 -11.37 12.59 16.90
CA ASP A 10 -11.89 13.97 17.03
C ASP A 10 -11.61 14.67 15.69
N VAL A 11 -12.66 15.03 14.97
CA VAL A 11 -12.55 15.63 13.63
C VAL A 11 -13.51 16.80 13.45
N PRO A 12 -13.17 17.79 12.60
CA PRO A 12 -14.13 18.80 12.18
C PRO A 12 -15.37 18.15 11.56
N ASP A 13 -16.54 18.75 11.79
CA ASP A 13 -17.85 18.19 11.38
C ASP A 13 -17.92 17.84 9.89
N GLU A 14 -17.23 18.59 9.04
CA GLU A 14 -17.18 18.37 7.59
C GLU A 14 -16.53 17.04 7.17
N TYR A 15 -15.68 16.42 8.01
CA TYR A 15 -14.99 15.16 7.71
C TYR A 15 -15.66 13.92 8.31
N THR A 16 -16.67 14.09 9.16
CA THR A 16 -17.32 12.98 9.90
C THR A 16 -17.82 11.87 8.97
N GLY A 17 -18.51 12.24 7.88
CA GLY A 17 -19.04 11.27 6.92
C GLY A 17 -17.96 10.42 6.28
N GLY A 18 -16.86 11.03 5.83
CA GLY A 18 -15.72 10.33 5.23
C GLY A 18 -15.07 9.34 6.18
N ILE A 19 -14.90 9.72 7.45
CA ILE A 19 -14.31 8.86 8.49
C ILE A 19 -15.24 7.68 8.82
N ILE A 20 -16.55 7.92 8.93
CA ILE A 20 -17.52 6.84 9.16
C ILE A 20 -17.44 5.81 8.02
N ASP A 21 -17.44 6.27 6.76
CA ASP A 21 -17.40 5.40 5.60
C ASP A 21 -16.08 4.62 5.51
N SER A 22 -14.93 5.27 5.78
CA SER A 22 -13.63 4.62 5.71
C SER A 22 -13.45 3.55 6.79
N LEU A 23 -13.83 3.85 8.04
CA LEU A 23 -13.79 2.87 9.13
C LEU A 23 -14.80 1.74 8.96
N ALA A 24 -15.98 2.01 8.40
CA ALA A 24 -16.96 0.96 8.09
C ALA A 24 -16.44 -0.05 7.05
N LYS A 25 -15.72 0.41 6.01
CA LYS A 25 -15.04 -0.46 5.04
C LYS A 25 -13.99 -1.35 5.72
N ARG A 26 -13.35 -0.83 6.76
CA ARG A 26 -12.36 -1.51 7.59
C ARG A 26 -12.98 -2.32 8.74
N LYS A 27 -14.29 -2.60 8.65
CA LYS A 27 -15.09 -3.36 9.64
C LYS A 27 -15.16 -2.70 11.02
N GLY A 28 -14.96 -1.38 11.07
CA GLY A 28 -15.20 -0.59 12.26
C GLY A 28 -16.68 -0.44 12.56
N GLU A 29 -17.05 -0.66 13.80
CA GLU A 29 -18.39 -0.44 14.33
C GLU A 29 -18.41 0.86 15.15
N MET A 30 -19.20 1.84 14.72
CA MET A 30 -19.38 3.06 15.50
C MET A 30 -20.19 2.78 16.77
N LYS A 31 -19.65 3.14 17.92
CA LYS A 31 -20.28 2.95 19.24
C LYS A 31 -20.88 4.24 19.78
N ASN A 32 -20.21 5.35 19.55
CA ASN A 32 -20.66 6.64 20.05
C ASN A 32 -20.28 7.77 19.08
N MET A 33 -21.09 8.81 19.07
CA MET A 33 -20.82 10.04 18.33
C MET A 33 -21.38 11.21 19.12
N GLU A 34 -20.53 12.14 19.50
CA GLU A 34 -20.89 13.30 20.28
C GLU A 34 -20.32 14.57 19.65
N PRO A 35 -21.13 15.63 19.52
CA PRO A 35 -20.62 16.93 19.15
C PRO A 35 -19.67 17.45 20.24
N SER A 36 -18.48 17.84 19.84
CA SER A 36 -17.50 18.47 20.69
C SER A 36 -17.61 20.01 20.56
N LYS A 37 -16.88 20.74 21.38
CA LYS A 37 -16.86 22.20 21.27
C LYS A 37 -16.16 22.65 19.99
N ASN A 38 -16.55 23.79 19.45
CA ASN A 38 -15.89 24.45 18.31
C ASN A 38 -16.06 23.78 16.93
N GLY A 39 -17.20 23.14 16.64
CA GLY A 39 -17.46 22.56 15.32
C GLY A 39 -16.64 21.30 15.05
N GLN A 40 -16.35 20.54 16.11
CA GLN A 40 -15.73 19.23 16.04
C GLN A 40 -16.68 18.16 16.55
N THR A 41 -16.53 16.97 16.03
CA THR A 41 -17.25 15.77 16.45
C THR A 41 -16.28 14.73 16.97
N ARG A 42 -16.58 14.17 18.14
CA ARG A 42 -15.91 13.00 18.71
C ARG A 42 -16.68 11.76 18.35
N MET A 43 -15.98 10.77 17.82
CA MET A 43 -16.54 9.46 17.49
C MET A 43 -15.71 8.36 18.13
N ILE A 44 -16.38 7.30 18.56
CA ILE A 44 -15.75 6.10 19.12
C ILE A 44 -16.17 4.92 18.27
N PHE A 45 -15.15 4.15 17.81
CA PHE A 45 -15.33 2.96 17.02
C PHE A 45 -14.65 1.75 17.69
N GLU A 46 -15.14 0.57 17.39
CA GLU A 46 -14.44 -0.69 17.63
C GLU A 46 -14.04 -1.28 16.30
N VAL A 47 -12.73 -1.47 16.11
CA VAL A 47 -12.15 -1.85 14.81
C VAL A 47 -11.21 -3.03 15.02
N PRO A 48 -11.23 -4.09 14.15
CA PRO A 48 -10.20 -5.11 14.22
C PRO A 48 -8.82 -4.50 13.95
N SER A 49 -7.80 -4.87 14.73
CA SER A 49 -6.45 -4.27 14.63
C SER A 49 -5.87 -4.32 13.22
N ARG A 50 -6.13 -5.41 12.46
CA ARG A 50 -5.69 -5.49 11.05
C ARG A 50 -6.37 -4.46 10.14
N GLY A 51 -7.54 -3.97 10.51
CA GLY A 51 -8.24 -2.89 9.81
C GLY A 51 -7.61 -1.51 10.03
N LEU A 52 -6.77 -1.37 11.06
CA LEU A 52 -6.08 -0.11 11.36
C LEU A 52 -4.69 -0.01 10.73
N ILE A 53 -4.18 -1.11 10.16
CA ILE A 53 -2.90 -1.09 9.43
C ILE A 53 -3.03 -0.07 8.29
N GLY A 54 -2.08 0.89 8.25
CA GLY A 54 -2.06 1.98 7.27
C GLY A 54 -3.15 3.05 7.40
N TYR A 55 -4.15 2.87 8.28
CA TYR A 55 -5.25 3.81 8.41
C TYR A 55 -4.81 5.19 8.88
N SER A 56 -3.73 5.29 9.65
CA SER A 56 -3.21 6.58 10.12
C SER A 56 -2.91 7.54 8.98
N THR A 57 -2.29 7.06 7.91
CA THR A 57 -1.95 7.86 6.71
C THR A 57 -3.22 8.29 5.98
N GLU A 58 -4.17 7.36 5.79
CA GLU A 58 -5.47 7.65 5.18
C GLU A 58 -6.25 8.69 5.98
N PHE A 59 -6.32 8.51 7.32
CA PHE A 59 -6.98 9.42 8.24
C PHE A 59 -6.42 10.85 8.17
N MET A 60 -5.09 10.98 8.19
CA MET A 60 -4.42 12.29 8.08
C MET A 60 -4.70 12.95 6.73
N SER A 61 -4.74 12.18 5.65
CA SER A 61 -5.08 12.68 4.32
C SER A 61 -6.54 13.13 4.24
N GLN A 62 -7.48 12.32 4.72
CA GLN A 62 -8.92 12.61 4.70
C GLN A 62 -9.29 13.83 5.53
N THR A 63 -8.63 14.02 6.68
CA THR A 63 -8.86 15.15 7.58
C THR A 63 -7.97 16.35 7.29
N ARG A 64 -7.14 16.29 6.24
CA ARG A 64 -6.15 17.34 5.93
C ARG A 64 -5.26 17.71 7.13
N GLY A 65 -4.98 16.73 7.98
CA GLY A 65 -4.19 16.91 9.20
C GLY A 65 -4.94 17.57 10.39
N TYR A 66 -6.23 17.86 10.26
CA TYR A 66 -7.00 18.49 11.35
C TYR A 66 -7.61 17.46 12.31
N GLY A 67 -7.59 16.18 11.98
CA GLY A 67 -8.11 15.12 12.84
C GLY A 67 -7.12 14.67 13.90
N ILE A 68 -7.62 14.23 15.02
CA ILE A 68 -6.86 13.56 16.08
C ILE A 68 -7.43 12.15 16.21
N MET A 69 -6.56 11.15 16.17
CA MET A 69 -6.93 9.75 16.36
C MET A 69 -6.07 9.12 17.44
N SER A 70 -6.71 8.39 18.33
CA SER A 70 -6.07 7.52 19.30
C SER A 70 -6.75 6.16 19.29
N HIS A 71 -5.99 5.10 19.53
CA HIS A 71 -6.53 3.75 19.61
C HIS A 71 -5.84 2.96 20.72
N SER A 72 -6.56 2.00 21.28
CA SER A 72 -6.05 1.11 22.31
C SER A 72 -6.71 -0.25 22.21
N PHE A 73 -5.95 -1.29 22.58
CA PHE A 73 -6.49 -2.65 22.64
C PHE A 73 -7.73 -2.71 23.54
N LYS A 74 -8.78 -3.37 23.07
CA LYS A 74 -10.01 -3.59 23.83
C LYS A 74 -10.18 -5.05 24.22
N GLU A 75 -10.31 -5.95 23.26
CA GLU A 75 -10.58 -7.36 23.49
C GLU A 75 -10.27 -8.23 22.26
N TYR A 76 -10.30 -9.55 22.45
CA TYR A 76 -10.27 -10.52 21.35
C TYR A 76 -11.68 -10.95 20.96
N ARG A 77 -11.97 -10.96 19.66
CA ARG A 77 -13.23 -11.45 19.07
C ARG A 77 -12.97 -12.54 18.03
N PRO A 78 -14.01 -13.31 17.62
CA PRO A 78 -13.89 -14.22 16.49
C PRO A 78 -13.39 -13.51 15.24
N VAL A 79 -12.50 -14.16 14.48
CA VAL A 79 -11.96 -13.62 13.23
C VAL A 79 -13.07 -13.35 12.22
N ILE A 80 -13.11 -12.17 11.65
CA ILE A 80 -14.01 -11.82 10.54
C ILE A 80 -13.51 -12.55 9.28
N LYS A 81 -14.26 -13.56 8.86
CA LYS A 81 -13.92 -14.38 7.70
C LYS A 81 -14.18 -13.65 6.40
N ASN A 82 -13.41 -14.01 5.35
CA ASN A 82 -13.57 -13.49 3.99
C ASN A 82 -13.49 -11.96 3.89
N TRP A 83 -12.68 -11.36 4.74
CA TRP A 83 -12.36 -9.95 4.66
C TRP A 83 -10.87 -9.75 4.87
N ASN A 84 -10.23 -9.12 3.90
CA ASN A 84 -8.85 -8.66 3.97
C ASN A 84 -8.84 -7.14 3.73
N PRO A 85 -8.26 -6.34 4.62
CA PRO A 85 -8.11 -4.90 4.43
C PRO A 85 -7.03 -4.53 3.40
N GLY A 86 -6.27 -5.51 2.89
CA GLY A 86 -5.19 -5.31 1.94
C GLY A 86 -5.61 -4.63 0.63
N ARG A 87 -4.66 -4.41 -0.24
CA ARG A 87 -4.87 -3.76 -1.53
C ARG A 87 -5.89 -4.52 -2.40
N THR A 88 -6.59 -3.79 -3.25
CA THR A 88 -7.53 -4.36 -4.24
C THR A 88 -6.86 -4.62 -5.59
N LYS A 89 -5.71 -4.01 -5.84
CA LYS A 89 -4.92 -4.18 -7.05
C LYS A 89 -3.97 -5.37 -6.92
N GLY A 90 -3.66 -6.00 -8.05
CA GLY A 90 -2.66 -7.06 -8.13
C GLY A 90 -1.24 -6.53 -8.10
N THR A 91 -0.28 -7.45 -8.24
CA THR A 91 1.15 -7.18 -8.25
C THR A 91 1.80 -7.45 -9.61
N LEU A 92 2.95 -6.83 -9.78
CA LEU A 92 3.92 -7.17 -10.82
C LEU A 92 4.96 -8.08 -10.18
N VAL A 93 5.00 -9.34 -10.61
CA VAL A 93 5.86 -10.38 -10.03
C VAL A 93 7.00 -10.72 -10.99
N SER A 94 8.25 -10.72 -10.51
CA SER A 94 9.38 -11.10 -11.36
C SER A 94 9.31 -12.57 -11.75
N MET A 95 9.46 -12.84 -13.05
CA MET A 95 9.50 -14.21 -13.57
C MET A 95 10.90 -14.81 -13.61
N ASN A 96 11.96 -14.03 -13.35
CA ASN A 96 13.35 -14.47 -13.43
C ASN A 96 14.18 -13.86 -12.30
N ALA A 97 15.23 -14.57 -11.90
CA ALA A 97 16.29 -14.02 -11.07
C ALA A 97 17.29 -13.21 -11.92
N GLY A 98 17.85 -12.15 -11.35
CA GLY A 98 18.86 -11.29 -11.99
C GLY A 98 18.77 -9.84 -11.57
N LYS A 99 19.37 -8.95 -12.36
CA LYS A 99 19.31 -7.50 -12.11
C LYS A 99 18.22 -6.83 -12.92
N ALA A 100 17.40 -6.02 -12.28
CA ALA A 100 16.39 -5.20 -12.95
C ALA A 100 17.05 -4.22 -13.91
N THR A 101 16.59 -4.17 -15.16
CA THR A 101 17.14 -3.28 -16.18
C THR A 101 16.20 -2.12 -16.48
N THR A 102 16.76 -0.93 -16.71
CA THR A 102 15.99 0.25 -17.14
C THR A 102 15.15 -0.05 -18.39
N TYR A 103 15.70 -0.82 -19.32
CA TYR A 103 15.01 -1.20 -20.55
C TYR A 103 13.73 -2.01 -20.28
N ALA A 104 13.80 -3.01 -19.40
CA ALA A 104 12.64 -3.82 -19.05
C ALA A 104 11.60 -2.98 -18.25
N MET A 105 12.08 -2.18 -17.31
CA MET A 105 11.24 -1.30 -16.47
C MET A 105 10.41 -0.34 -17.31
N MET A 106 10.99 0.30 -18.33
CA MET A 106 10.27 1.15 -19.30
C MET A 106 9.10 0.43 -19.98
N GLY A 107 9.28 -0.83 -20.34
CA GLY A 107 8.23 -1.65 -20.97
C GLY A 107 7.12 -2.04 -20.00
N ILE A 108 7.34 -1.93 -18.70
CA ILE A 108 6.43 -2.36 -17.63
C ILE A 108 5.69 -1.17 -17.01
N GLU A 109 6.25 0.05 -17.06
CA GLU A 109 5.66 1.27 -16.46
C GLU A 109 4.19 1.53 -16.81
N SER A 110 3.77 1.14 -18.01
CA SER A 110 2.36 1.31 -18.44
C SER A 110 1.39 0.34 -17.71
N ARG A 111 1.92 -0.71 -17.09
CA ARG A 111 1.15 -1.75 -16.42
C ARG A 111 0.93 -1.48 -14.94
N GLY A 112 1.79 -0.65 -14.33
CA GLY A 112 1.70 -0.39 -12.90
C GLY A 112 2.76 0.56 -12.37
N THR A 113 2.83 0.64 -11.05
CA THR A 113 3.83 1.43 -10.32
C THR A 113 4.96 0.50 -9.89
N LEU A 114 6.19 0.85 -10.23
CA LEU A 114 7.37 0.08 -9.83
C LEU A 114 7.78 0.42 -8.38
N LEU A 115 8.19 -0.59 -7.63
CA LEU A 115 8.61 -0.49 -6.22
C LEU A 115 10.13 -0.67 -6.04
N ILE A 116 10.86 -0.97 -7.10
CA ILE A 116 12.31 -1.22 -7.08
C ILE A 116 13.05 -0.31 -8.06
N ASP A 117 14.32 -0.06 -7.77
CA ASP A 117 15.21 0.73 -8.63
C ASP A 117 15.85 -0.11 -9.75
N PRO A 118 16.30 0.55 -10.84
CA PRO A 118 17.16 -0.08 -11.82
C PRO A 118 18.44 -0.63 -11.17
N GLY A 119 18.82 -1.84 -11.53
CA GLY A 119 20.00 -2.51 -10.98
C GLY A 119 19.75 -3.31 -9.70
N THR A 120 18.55 -3.24 -9.11
CA THR A 120 18.17 -4.08 -7.98
C THR A 120 18.24 -5.56 -8.37
N GLU A 121 18.83 -6.36 -7.50
CA GLU A 121 18.81 -7.82 -7.65
C GLU A 121 17.44 -8.36 -7.28
N VAL A 122 16.85 -9.11 -8.19
CA VAL A 122 15.52 -9.72 -8.04
C VAL A 122 15.61 -11.23 -8.16
N TYR A 123 14.65 -11.93 -7.57
CA TYR A 123 14.48 -13.38 -7.70
C TYR A 123 13.11 -13.70 -8.30
N GLU A 124 12.93 -14.93 -8.76
CA GLU A 124 11.66 -15.41 -9.27
C GLU A 124 10.61 -15.42 -8.15
N GLY A 125 9.45 -14.79 -8.37
CA GLY A 125 8.40 -14.61 -7.36
C GLY A 125 8.50 -13.32 -6.56
N MET A 126 9.58 -12.53 -6.70
CA MET A 126 9.70 -11.23 -6.03
C MET A 126 8.69 -10.23 -6.59
N ILE A 127 7.96 -9.54 -5.71
CA ILE A 127 7.09 -8.42 -6.08
C ILE A 127 7.96 -7.22 -6.45
N VAL A 128 7.80 -6.71 -7.66
CA VAL A 128 8.58 -5.58 -8.19
C VAL A 128 7.74 -4.34 -8.47
N GLY A 129 6.42 -4.44 -8.30
CA GLY A 129 5.51 -3.33 -8.50
C GLY A 129 4.06 -3.66 -8.16
N GLU A 130 3.22 -2.63 -8.11
CA GLU A 130 1.76 -2.72 -8.03
C GLU A 130 1.17 -2.70 -9.44
N ASN A 131 0.28 -3.63 -9.76
CA ASN A 131 -0.43 -3.64 -11.04
C ASN A 131 -1.55 -2.58 -11.05
N ASN A 132 -1.84 -2.00 -12.20
CA ASN A 132 -3.00 -1.13 -12.39
C ASN A 132 -4.35 -1.89 -12.36
N ARG A 133 -4.32 -3.22 -12.48
CA ARG A 133 -5.50 -4.11 -12.47
C ARG A 133 -5.50 -4.95 -11.19
N GLU A 134 -6.64 -5.59 -10.91
CA GLU A 134 -6.85 -6.42 -9.72
C GLU A 134 -6.06 -7.76 -9.72
N ASN A 135 -5.60 -8.23 -10.88
CA ASN A 135 -4.88 -9.49 -11.00
C ASN A 135 -3.37 -9.32 -10.94
N ASP A 136 -2.69 -10.29 -10.37
CA ASP A 136 -1.24 -10.40 -10.44
C ASP A 136 -0.79 -10.79 -11.85
N ILE A 137 0.33 -10.24 -12.28
CA ILE A 137 0.96 -10.61 -13.55
C ILE A 137 2.46 -10.82 -13.37
N THR A 138 2.99 -11.83 -14.02
CA THR A 138 4.43 -12.05 -14.11
C THR A 138 5.05 -11.18 -15.19
N VAL A 139 6.19 -10.59 -14.87
CA VAL A 139 6.92 -9.67 -15.75
C VAL A 139 8.40 -10.03 -15.82
N ASN A 140 9.00 -9.89 -17.00
CA ASN A 140 10.44 -10.05 -17.15
C ASN A 140 11.12 -8.69 -16.94
N ILE A 141 11.56 -8.43 -15.72
CA ILE A 141 12.22 -7.17 -15.33
C ILE A 141 13.73 -7.19 -15.55
N THR A 142 14.29 -8.36 -15.85
CA THR A 142 15.74 -8.55 -16.06
C THR A 142 16.14 -8.51 -17.53
N LYS A 143 15.17 -8.32 -18.45
CA LYS A 143 15.41 -8.34 -19.90
C LYS A 143 16.35 -7.22 -20.31
N GLY A 144 17.50 -7.57 -20.90
CA GLY A 144 18.42 -6.62 -21.49
C GLY A 144 17.95 -6.12 -22.87
N LYS A 145 18.47 -4.97 -23.28
CA LYS A 145 18.35 -4.49 -24.67
C LYS A 145 19.16 -5.40 -25.58
N ASN A 146 18.53 -6.05 -26.55
CA ASN A 146 19.29 -6.74 -27.59
C ASN A 146 20.10 -5.71 -28.38
N LEU A 147 21.43 -5.87 -28.39
CA LEU A 147 22.33 -5.06 -29.21
C LEU A 147 22.08 -5.46 -30.68
N THR A 148 21.22 -4.74 -31.37
CA THR A 148 21.18 -4.79 -32.83
C THR A 148 22.30 -3.91 -33.35
N ASN A 149 23.14 -4.45 -34.25
CA ASN A 149 24.26 -3.74 -34.91
C ASN A 149 23.75 -2.68 -35.90
N VAL A 150 22.95 -1.75 -35.47
CA VAL A 150 22.61 -0.55 -36.24
C VAL A 150 23.33 0.61 -35.57
N ARG A 151 24.35 1.14 -36.27
CA ARG A 151 24.99 2.42 -35.97
C ARG A 151 23.97 3.53 -36.06
N ALA A 152 23.22 3.78 -35.01
CA ALA A 152 22.59 5.06 -34.76
C ALA A 152 23.47 5.78 -33.71
N ALA A 153 24.49 6.46 -34.20
CA ALA A 153 25.11 7.53 -33.47
C ALA A 153 24.08 8.65 -33.38
N GLY A 154 23.44 8.80 -32.23
CA GLY A 154 22.52 9.89 -31.98
C GLY A 154 21.48 9.53 -30.95
N SER A 155 21.60 10.17 -29.79
CA SER A 155 20.76 10.15 -28.63
C SER A 155 20.67 8.80 -27.89
N ASP A 156 21.62 8.58 -27.00
CA ASP A 156 21.29 8.10 -25.66
C ASP A 156 20.40 9.19 -25.01
N GLU A 157 19.16 9.29 -25.46
CA GLU A 157 18.12 9.83 -24.60
C GLU A 157 18.12 8.90 -23.40
N MET A 158 18.64 9.40 -22.28
CA MET A 158 18.58 8.72 -21.01
C MET A 158 17.12 8.31 -20.83
N ALA A 159 16.85 7.03 -20.99
CA ALA A 159 15.54 6.46 -20.84
C ALA A 159 15.05 6.82 -19.44
N ARG A 160 14.17 7.81 -19.35
CA ARG A 160 13.62 8.29 -18.09
C ARG A 160 12.46 7.38 -17.74
N ILE A 161 12.68 6.52 -16.77
CA ILE A 161 11.57 5.84 -16.08
C ILE A 161 10.99 6.79 -15.03
N LYS A 162 9.72 6.61 -14.70
CA LYS A 162 9.14 7.27 -13.53
C LYS A 162 9.90 6.80 -12.29
N THR A 163 10.09 7.70 -11.34
CA THR A 163 10.72 7.35 -10.07
C THR A 163 9.94 6.22 -9.40
N PRO A 164 10.56 5.10 -9.07
CA PRO A 164 9.91 4.04 -8.31
C PRO A 164 9.41 4.54 -6.96
N THR A 165 8.37 3.93 -6.46
CA THR A 165 7.84 4.21 -5.11
C THR A 165 8.54 3.29 -4.13
N HIS A 166 9.19 3.85 -3.11
CA HIS A 166 9.77 3.07 -2.02
C HIS A 166 8.77 3.04 -0.87
N LEU A 167 8.39 1.84 -0.45
CA LEU A 167 7.48 1.65 0.67
C LEU A 167 8.26 1.65 1.99
N SER A 168 7.76 2.36 2.99
CA SER A 168 8.21 2.19 4.38
C SER A 168 7.81 0.81 4.90
N LEU A 169 8.27 0.42 6.08
CA LEU A 169 7.87 -0.83 6.72
C LEU A 169 6.35 -0.90 6.92
N GLU A 170 5.74 0.18 7.39
CA GLU A 170 4.30 0.28 7.61
C GLU A 170 3.53 0.15 6.30
N GLU A 171 3.95 0.85 5.26
CA GLU A 171 3.35 0.78 3.92
C GLU A 171 3.53 -0.61 3.29
N SER A 172 4.68 -1.27 3.53
CA SER A 172 4.92 -2.64 3.08
C SER A 172 3.98 -3.63 3.75
N LEU A 173 3.75 -3.49 5.07
CA LEU A 173 2.79 -4.32 5.80
C LEU A 173 1.33 -4.08 5.35
N GLU A 174 0.97 -2.83 5.02
CA GLU A 174 -0.33 -2.50 4.44
C GLU A 174 -0.50 -3.07 3.02
N PHE A 175 0.60 -3.14 2.27
CA PHE A 175 0.61 -3.61 0.89
C PHE A 175 0.33 -5.11 0.75
N LEU A 176 0.69 -5.93 1.76
CA LEU A 176 0.60 -7.38 1.70
C LEU A 176 -0.84 -7.92 1.60
N ASN A 177 -1.01 -8.94 0.78
CA ASN A 177 -2.17 -9.83 0.81
C ASN A 177 -1.89 -11.12 1.59
N ASP A 178 -2.93 -11.93 1.82
CA ASP A 178 -2.85 -13.15 2.67
C ASP A 178 -1.85 -14.20 2.17
N ASP A 179 -1.51 -14.20 0.90
CA ASP A 179 -0.59 -15.13 0.24
C ASP A 179 0.81 -14.55 -0.01
N GLU A 180 1.09 -13.38 0.54
CA GLU A 180 2.35 -12.67 0.36
C GLU A 180 3.12 -12.53 1.67
N TYR A 181 4.42 -12.33 1.55
CA TYR A 181 5.33 -12.18 2.68
C TYR A 181 6.20 -10.93 2.52
N CYS A 182 6.50 -10.27 3.63
CA CYS A 182 7.48 -9.21 3.68
C CYS A 182 8.81 -9.79 4.22
N GLU A 183 9.87 -9.65 3.45
CA GLU A 183 11.22 -9.96 3.89
C GLU A 183 11.87 -8.69 4.44
N ILE A 184 12.30 -8.75 5.69
CA ILE A 184 12.96 -7.62 6.37
C ILE A 184 14.41 -7.97 6.60
N THR A 185 15.31 -7.19 6.04
CA THR A 185 16.75 -7.29 6.22
C THR A 185 17.28 -6.06 6.97
N PRO A 186 18.53 -6.04 7.44
CA PRO A 186 19.09 -4.85 8.06
C PRO A 186 19.16 -3.61 7.15
N GLU A 187 19.12 -3.80 5.84
CA GLU A 187 19.28 -2.74 4.83
C GLU A 187 18.02 -2.46 4.02
N ASN A 188 17.10 -3.42 3.94
CA ASN A 188 15.93 -3.33 3.06
C ASN A 188 14.68 -3.95 3.68
N VAL A 189 13.54 -3.46 3.23
CA VAL A 189 12.21 -4.05 3.47
C VAL A 189 11.67 -4.53 2.14
#